data_59416531c9c56ec901a031a9ecaf7798
#
_entry.id   59416531c9c56ec901a031a9ecaf7798
#
_cell.length_a   1.000
_cell.length_b   1.000
_cell.length_c   1.000
_cell.angle_alpha   90.00
_cell.angle_beta   90.00
_cell.angle_gamma   90.00
#
_symmetry.space_group_name_H-M   'P 1'
#
loop_
_entity.id
_entity.type
_entity.pdbx_description
1 polymer ?
#
loop_
_entity_poly.entity_id
_entity_poly.type
_entity_poly.pdbx_seq_one_letter_code
_entity_poly.pdbx_strand_id
1 'polypeptide(L)'
;MSLVVQERAGAVRFSVRVQPRNARSAIVGVHVGALKVKLNAAPVDGAANDELVDLLAEWLGVPARTITIVHGAASRSKLVEVSGVTADHVRQRSEEA
;
A
#
# COMPACT_ATOMS: atom_id res chain seq x y z
N MET A 1 3.18 16.44 -3.04
CA MET A 1 4.14 15.45 -3.54
C MET A 1 3.39 14.29 -4.18
N SER A 2 3.96 13.74 -5.25
CA SER A 2 3.33 12.63 -5.95
C SER A 2 3.89 11.30 -5.48
N LEU A 3 3.02 10.30 -5.42
CA LEU A 3 3.43 8.92 -5.21
C LEU A 3 4.22 8.45 -6.42
N VAL A 4 5.36 7.81 -6.19
CA VAL A 4 6.14 7.20 -7.26
C VAL A 4 5.54 5.84 -7.58
N VAL A 5 5.01 5.70 -8.80
CA VAL A 5 4.37 4.48 -9.27
C VAL A 5 5.07 4.00 -10.53
N GLN A 6 5.49 2.74 -10.53
CA GLN A 6 6.14 2.10 -11.67
C GLN A 6 5.17 1.11 -12.31
N GLU A 7 5.07 1.14 -13.64
CA GLU A 7 4.25 0.19 -14.38
C GLU A 7 5.12 -0.95 -14.91
N ARG A 8 4.63 -2.19 -14.80
CA ARG A 8 5.33 -3.38 -15.29
C ARG A 8 4.30 -4.42 -15.74
N ALA A 9 4.28 -4.72 -17.03
CA ALA A 9 3.56 -5.86 -17.59
C ALA A 9 2.14 -6.08 -17.00
N GLY A 10 1.31 -5.05 -16.98
CA GLY A 10 -0.07 -5.14 -16.49
C GLY A 10 -0.23 -4.98 -14.98
N ALA A 11 0.84 -4.60 -14.30
CA ALA A 11 0.82 -4.33 -12.86
C ALA A 11 1.53 -3.03 -12.55
N VAL A 12 1.30 -2.51 -11.35
CA VAL A 12 2.00 -1.32 -10.86
C VAL A 12 2.68 -1.65 -9.55
N ARG A 13 3.78 -0.95 -9.28
CA ARG A 13 4.52 -1.07 -8.01
C ARG A 13 4.69 0.29 -7.38
N PHE A 14 4.55 0.35 -6.07
CA PHE A 14 4.82 1.56 -5.30
C PHE A 14 5.23 1.21 -3.89
N SER A 15 5.95 2.13 -3.26
CA SER A 15 6.43 1.96 -1.88
C SER A 15 5.36 2.39 -0.89
N VAL A 16 5.26 1.64 0.19
CA VAL A 16 4.36 1.94 1.31
C VAL A 16 5.20 2.03 2.58
N ARG A 17 4.97 3.09 3.35
CA ARG A 17 5.57 3.25 4.67
C ARG A 17 4.51 2.98 5.72
N VAL A 18 4.75 1.97 6.56
CA VAL A 18 3.79 1.53 7.57
C VAL A 18 4.10 2.13 8.93
N GLN A 19 3.08 2.67 9.58
CA GLN A 19 3.13 3.11 10.97
C GLN A 19 2.24 2.15 11.77
N PRO A 20 2.82 1.21 12.54
CA PRO A 20 2.04 0.19 13.25
C PRO A 20 1.49 0.70 14.58
N ARG A 21 0.65 -0.12 15.19
CA ARG A 21 0.11 0.08 16.55
C ARG A 21 -0.71 1.37 16.70
N ASN A 22 -1.51 1.66 15.70
CA ASN A 22 -2.46 2.76 15.76
C ASN A 22 -3.84 2.24 16.17
N ALA A 23 -4.71 3.16 16.58
CA ALA A 23 -6.06 2.79 17.01
C ALA A 23 -6.90 2.18 15.88
N ARG A 24 -6.60 2.57 14.63
CA ARG A 24 -7.27 2.06 13.45
C ARG A 24 -6.35 2.16 12.22
N SER A 25 -6.65 1.35 11.21
CA SER A 25 -5.93 1.44 9.94
C SER A 25 -6.46 2.61 9.10
N ALA A 26 -5.57 3.28 8.38
CA ALA A 26 -5.94 4.40 7.51
C ALA A 26 -4.84 4.69 6.50
N ILE A 27 -5.25 5.18 5.33
CA ILE A 27 -4.34 5.81 4.38
C ILE A 27 -4.10 7.24 4.86
N VAL A 28 -2.85 7.61 5.08
CA VAL A 28 -2.50 8.94 5.60
C VAL A 28 -2.25 9.91 4.47
N GLY A 29 -1.49 9.51 3.47
CA GLY A 29 -1.11 10.38 2.36
C GLY A 29 0.22 9.97 1.77
N VAL A 30 0.84 10.87 1.01
CA VAL A 30 2.13 10.62 0.36
C VAL A 30 3.22 11.36 1.10
N HIS A 31 4.32 10.67 1.37
CA HIS A 31 5.50 11.26 2.01
C HIS A 31 6.76 10.74 1.32
N VAL A 32 7.52 11.64 0.74
CA VAL A 32 8.78 11.34 0.05
C VAL A 32 8.62 10.22 -0.98
N GLY A 33 7.59 10.34 -1.83
CA GLY A 33 7.34 9.40 -2.92
C GLY A 33 6.69 8.07 -2.49
N ALA A 34 6.45 7.85 -1.22
CA ALA A 34 5.84 6.63 -0.69
C ALA A 34 4.44 6.90 -0.11
N LEU A 35 3.58 5.91 -0.15
CA LEU A 35 2.28 5.99 0.49
C LEU A 35 2.43 5.68 1.97
N LYS A 36 2.07 6.63 2.82
CA LYS A 36 2.12 6.44 4.27
C LYS A 36 0.79 5.92 4.76
N VAL A 37 0.83 4.83 5.52
CA VAL A 37 -0.36 4.19 6.07
C VAL A 37 -0.19 3.93 7.57
N LYS A 38 -1.31 3.95 8.28
CA LYS A 38 -1.38 3.53 9.68
C LYS A 38 -2.03 2.16 9.73
N LEU A 39 -1.49 1.27 10.54
CA LEU A 39 -2.06 -0.05 10.78
C LEU A 39 -2.31 -0.25 12.27
N ASN A 40 -3.38 -0.97 12.58
CA ASN A 40 -3.73 -1.32 13.96
C ASN A 40 -2.91 -2.50 14.46
N ALA A 41 -2.71 -3.51 13.62
CA ALA A 41 -2.01 -4.73 14.00
C ALA A 41 -0.55 -4.48 14.34
N ALA A 42 -0.03 -5.26 15.27
CA ALA A 42 1.41 -5.34 15.51
C ALA A 42 2.08 -6.01 14.30
N PRO A 43 3.35 -5.64 13.97
CA PRO A 43 4.04 -6.22 12.81
C PRO A 43 4.61 -7.61 13.13
N VAL A 44 3.74 -8.55 13.51
CA VAL A 44 4.13 -9.91 13.89
C VAL A 44 3.26 -10.90 13.13
N ASP A 45 3.83 -12.04 12.79
CA ASP A 45 3.12 -13.21 12.22
C ASP A 45 2.27 -12.91 10.98
N GLY A 46 2.70 -11.94 10.18
CA GLY A 46 1.99 -11.59 8.95
C GLY A 46 0.70 -10.79 9.14
N ALA A 47 0.27 -10.54 10.37
CA ALA A 47 -0.99 -9.84 10.63
C ALA A 47 -0.99 -8.42 10.03
N ALA A 48 0.12 -7.69 10.15
CA ALA A 48 0.23 -6.37 9.59
C ALA A 48 0.21 -6.39 8.05
N ASN A 49 0.80 -7.41 7.44
CA ASN A 49 0.80 -7.55 5.99
C ASN A 49 -0.60 -7.83 5.47
N ASP A 50 -1.35 -8.70 6.15
CA ASP A 50 -2.74 -9.00 5.78
C ASP A 50 -3.62 -7.76 5.92
N GLU A 51 -3.46 -7.01 7.00
CA GLU A 51 -4.19 -5.76 7.22
C GLU A 51 -3.85 -4.72 6.15
N LEU A 52 -2.58 -4.60 5.78
CA LEU A 52 -2.14 -3.69 4.72
C LEU A 52 -2.79 -4.05 3.38
N VAL A 53 -2.78 -5.33 3.02
CA VAL A 53 -3.39 -5.79 1.77
C VAL A 53 -4.88 -5.46 1.76
N ASP A 54 -5.60 -5.73 2.84
CA ASP A 54 -7.02 -5.43 2.93
C ASP A 54 -7.30 -3.94 2.83
N LEU A 55 -6.50 -3.12 3.50
CA LEU A 55 -6.62 -1.66 3.44
C LEU A 55 -6.40 -1.13 2.02
N LEU A 56 -5.36 -1.61 1.34
CA LEU A 56 -5.06 -1.19 -0.04
C LEU A 56 -6.12 -1.67 -1.02
N ALA A 57 -6.64 -2.89 -0.83
CA ALA A 57 -7.70 -3.44 -1.68
C ALA A 57 -8.96 -2.57 -1.59
N GLU A 58 -9.36 -2.20 -0.40
CA GLU A 58 -10.51 -1.32 -0.20
C GLU A 58 -10.25 0.07 -0.78
N TRP A 59 -9.07 0.61 -0.55
CA TRP A 59 -8.70 1.94 -1.03
C TRP A 59 -8.68 2.04 -2.55
N LEU A 60 -8.17 1.01 -3.23
CA LEU A 60 -8.09 0.97 -4.69
C LEU A 60 -9.35 0.40 -5.36
N GLY A 61 -10.21 -0.24 -4.60
CA GLY A 61 -11.40 -0.88 -5.15
C GLY A 61 -11.09 -2.14 -5.94
N VAL A 62 -10.11 -2.93 -5.50
CA VAL A 62 -9.68 -4.15 -6.18
C VAL A 62 -9.72 -5.34 -5.22
N PRO A 63 -9.80 -6.58 -5.75
CA PRO A 63 -9.71 -7.75 -4.88
C PRO A 63 -8.34 -7.85 -4.20
N ALA A 64 -8.34 -8.31 -2.95
CA ALA A 64 -7.10 -8.47 -2.18
C ALA A 64 -6.08 -9.36 -2.89
N ARG A 65 -6.54 -10.39 -3.62
CA ARG A 65 -5.66 -11.32 -4.34
C ARG A 65 -4.81 -10.65 -5.43
N THR A 66 -5.16 -9.43 -5.85
CA THR A 66 -4.39 -8.71 -6.86
C THR A 66 -3.21 -7.96 -6.27
N ILE A 67 -3.07 -7.93 -4.95
CA ILE A 67 -2.06 -7.16 -4.23
C ILE A 67 -1.04 -8.12 -3.64
N THR A 68 0.24 -7.86 -3.90
CA THR A 68 1.36 -8.66 -3.40
C THR A 68 2.38 -7.74 -2.76
N ILE A 69 2.89 -8.12 -1.58
CA ILE A 69 4.02 -7.44 -0.97
C ILE A 69 5.28 -8.09 -1.54
N VAL A 70 5.99 -7.35 -2.38
CA VAL A 70 7.13 -7.87 -3.14
C VAL A 70 8.41 -7.84 -2.31
N HIS A 71 8.59 -6.78 -1.51
CA HIS A 71 9.74 -6.60 -0.65
C HIS A 71 9.33 -6.02 0.69
N GLY A 72 10.13 -6.30 1.71
CA GLY A 72 9.96 -5.68 3.01
C GLY A 72 8.85 -6.27 3.86
N ALA A 73 8.56 -7.56 3.71
CA ALA A 73 7.49 -8.21 4.49
C ALA A 73 7.68 -8.02 6.00
N ALA A 74 8.93 -7.97 6.48
CA ALA A 74 9.24 -7.77 7.89
C ALA A 74 9.67 -6.33 8.21
N SER A 75 9.53 -5.42 7.26
CA SER A 75 9.98 -4.03 7.39
C SER A 75 8.78 -3.08 7.44
N ARG A 76 9.00 -1.88 7.97
CA ARG A 76 8.02 -0.80 7.89
C ARG A 76 7.97 -0.17 6.50
N SER A 77 9.01 -0.34 5.71
CA SER A 77 9.03 0.09 4.31
C SER A 77 8.81 -1.13 3.44
N LYS A 78 7.74 -1.12 2.66
CA LYS A 78 7.34 -2.25 1.83
C LYS A 78 7.21 -1.82 0.39
N LEU A 79 7.51 -2.73 -0.53
CA LEU A 79 7.22 -2.56 -1.94
C LEU A 79 6.02 -3.43 -2.28
N VAL A 80 4.99 -2.80 -2.83
CA VAL A 80 3.70 -3.44 -3.13
C VAL A 80 3.51 -3.49 -4.64
N GLU A 81 2.98 -4.60 -5.14
CA GLU A 81 2.59 -4.75 -6.53
C GLU A 81 1.09 -5.00 -6.60
N VAL A 82 0.41 -4.29 -7.50
CA VAL A 82 -1.03 -4.44 -7.73
C VAL A 82 -1.27 -4.70 -9.20
N SER A 83 -1.93 -5.81 -9.51
CA SER A 83 -2.30 -6.14 -10.89
C SER A 83 -3.69 -5.61 -11.22
N GLY A 84 -3.91 -5.31 -12.50
CA GLY A 84 -5.23 -4.90 -12.99
C GLY A 84 -5.58 -3.44 -12.73
N VAL A 85 -4.64 -2.60 -12.34
CA VAL A 85 -4.84 -1.16 -12.18
C VAL A 85 -3.80 -0.39 -12.96
N THR A 86 -4.10 0.86 -13.27
CA THR A 86 -3.16 1.77 -13.92
C THR A 86 -2.42 2.61 -12.90
N ALA A 87 -1.25 3.12 -13.29
CA ALA A 87 -0.51 4.07 -12.45
C ALA A 87 -1.34 5.33 -12.19
N ASP A 88 -2.09 5.80 -13.19
CA ASP A 88 -2.94 6.98 -13.03
C ASP A 88 -4.02 6.77 -11.99
N HIS A 89 -4.64 5.60 -11.94
CA HIS A 89 -5.63 5.29 -10.93
C HIS A 89 -5.05 5.37 -9.51
N VAL A 90 -3.86 4.77 -9.32
CA VAL A 90 -3.19 4.80 -8.02
C VAL A 90 -2.79 6.22 -7.64
N ARG A 91 -2.21 6.98 -8.58
CA ARG A 91 -1.83 8.38 -8.32
C ARG A 91 -3.03 9.23 -7.96
N GLN A 92 -4.14 9.07 -8.69
CA GLN A 92 -5.36 9.83 -8.43
C GLN A 92 -5.89 9.53 -7.03
N ARG A 93 -5.93 8.28 -6.62
CA ARG A 93 -6.35 7.92 -5.27
C ARG A 93 -5.41 8.51 -4.22
N SER A 94 -4.12 8.52 -4.48
CA SER A 94 -3.14 9.06 -3.52
C SER A 94 -3.27 10.58 -3.34
N GLU A 95 -3.70 11.30 -4.39
CA GLU A 95 -3.94 12.73 -4.31
C GLU A 95 -5.17 13.08 -3.46
N GLU A 96 -6.10 12.14 -3.32
CA GLU A 96 -7.31 12.32 -2.51
C GLU A 96 -7.08 11.99 -1.03
N ALA A 97 -5.95 11.42 -0.71
CA ALA A 97 -5.65 10.97 0.66
C ALA A 97 -5.19 12.11 1.58
#